data_6b4984d6a9827eb3b11978a3ee8fcb68
#
_entry.id   6b4984d6a9827eb3b11978a3ee8fcb68
#
_cell.length_a   1.000
_cell.length_b   1.000
_cell.length_c   1.000
_cell.angle_alpha   90.00
_cell.angle_beta   90.00
_cell.angle_gamma   90.00
#
_symmetry.space_group_name_H-M   'P 1'
#
loop_
_entity.id
_entity.type
_entity.pdbx_description
1 polymer ?
#
loop_
_entity_poly.entity_id
_entity_poly.type
_entity_poly.pdbx_seq_one_letter_code
_entity_poly.pdbx_strand_id
1 'polypeptide(L)'
;CARSQEEGGDQRNELFHIKSGSKVVFQNAYMKAGHEWEDRIVAEVEKRYNLPKTLPLIGSVGKVLASFDGITPDHQSIIEVKNSKGTYNKILKGNKAPQNYYIQVQVQLFVSGAKIAYFASRNPENGEIASITIEPDKEMMERFAGKAYDFFQAFKDFTPTKYYIDEDDTF
;
A
#
# COMPACT_ATOMS: atom_id res chain seq x y z
N CYS A 1 2.67 -22.28 -16.65
CA CYS A 1 2.19 -21.01 -17.29
C CYS A 1 0.67 -20.80 -17.15
N ALA A 2 -0.17 -21.85 -17.06
CA ALA A 2 -1.62 -21.71 -16.91
C ALA A 2 -2.05 -21.19 -15.51
N ARG A 3 -1.37 -21.61 -14.44
CA ARG A 3 -1.71 -21.19 -13.05
C ARG A 3 -1.60 -19.68 -12.80
N SER A 4 -0.63 -19.00 -13.39
CA SER A 4 -0.44 -17.55 -13.15
C SER A 4 -1.52 -16.66 -13.80
N GLN A 5 -2.24 -17.16 -14.81
CA GLN A 5 -3.35 -16.43 -15.42
C GLN A 5 -4.66 -16.60 -14.65
N GLU A 6 -4.88 -17.78 -14.06
CA GLU A 6 -6.06 -18.05 -13.22
C GLU A 6 -6.02 -17.29 -11.90
N GLU A 7 -4.86 -17.22 -11.21
CA GLU A 7 -4.69 -16.45 -9.96
C GLU A 7 -4.90 -14.93 -10.17
N GLY A 8 -4.43 -14.36 -11.28
CA GLY A 8 -4.64 -12.95 -11.58
C GLY A 8 -6.09 -12.60 -11.93
N GLY A 9 -6.82 -13.54 -12.55
CA GLY A 9 -8.24 -13.39 -12.87
C GLY A 9 -9.12 -13.43 -11.63
N ASP A 10 -8.79 -14.28 -10.68
CA ASP A 10 -9.54 -14.46 -9.44
C ASP A 10 -9.42 -13.21 -8.53
N GLN A 11 -8.23 -12.68 -8.34
CA GLN A 11 -7.99 -11.44 -7.59
C GLN A 11 -8.70 -10.21 -8.19
N ARG A 12 -8.77 -10.12 -9.51
CA ARG A 12 -9.49 -9.04 -10.19
C ARG A 12 -11.00 -9.14 -9.97
N ASN A 13 -11.57 -10.34 -10.07
CA ASN A 13 -12.98 -10.59 -9.82
C ASN A 13 -13.33 -10.32 -8.34
N GLU A 14 -12.49 -10.76 -7.42
CA GLU A 14 -12.63 -10.46 -6.00
C GLU A 14 -12.66 -8.94 -5.74
N LEU A 15 -11.73 -8.20 -6.35
CA LEU A 15 -11.71 -6.74 -6.23
C LEU A 15 -12.99 -6.09 -6.78
N PHE A 16 -13.57 -6.63 -7.86
CA PHE A 16 -14.84 -6.15 -8.39
C PHE A 16 -15.97 -6.33 -7.37
N HIS A 17 -16.05 -7.49 -6.71
CA HIS A 17 -17.03 -7.76 -5.65
C HIS A 17 -16.85 -6.83 -4.45
N ILE A 18 -15.61 -6.61 -4.00
CA ILE A 18 -15.32 -5.65 -2.91
C ILE A 18 -15.77 -4.24 -3.31
N LYS A 19 -15.39 -3.76 -4.49
CA LYS A 19 -15.70 -2.40 -4.96
C LYS A 19 -17.18 -2.16 -5.25
N SER A 20 -17.92 -3.19 -5.64
CA SER A 20 -19.38 -3.12 -5.83
C SER A 20 -20.18 -3.22 -4.53
N GLY A 21 -19.51 -3.51 -3.40
CA GLY A 21 -20.15 -3.75 -2.11
C GLY A 21 -20.80 -5.14 -1.98
N SER A 22 -20.58 -6.03 -2.94
CA SER A 22 -21.08 -7.41 -2.90
C SER A 22 -20.20 -8.36 -2.07
N LYS A 23 -19.03 -7.91 -1.65
CA LYS A 23 -18.15 -8.57 -0.68
C LYS A 23 -17.71 -7.58 0.39
N VAL A 24 -17.84 -7.94 1.66
CA VAL A 24 -17.36 -7.16 2.80
C VAL A 24 -16.02 -7.72 3.27
N VAL A 25 -15.06 -6.84 3.53
CA VAL A 25 -13.76 -7.20 4.11
C VAL A 25 -13.71 -6.72 5.56
N PHE A 26 -13.51 -7.64 6.50
CA PHE A 26 -13.40 -7.32 7.92
C PHE A 26 -11.95 -7.06 8.33
N GLN A 27 -11.74 -6.09 9.23
CA GLN A 27 -10.43 -5.86 9.84
C GLN A 27 -10.15 -6.96 10.87
N ASN A 28 -9.03 -7.65 10.74
CA ASN A 28 -8.58 -8.62 11.73
C ASN A 28 -7.73 -7.98 12.84
N ALA A 29 -7.45 -8.74 13.91
CA ALA A 29 -6.66 -8.28 15.06
C ALA A 29 -5.24 -7.82 14.69
N TYR A 30 -4.64 -8.42 13.64
CA TYR A 30 -3.31 -8.03 13.15
C TYR A 30 -3.31 -6.64 12.50
N MET A 31 -4.39 -6.25 11.84
CA MET A 31 -4.54 -4.92 11.26
C MET A 31 -4.64 -3.85 12.35
N LYS A 32 -5.35 -4.17 13.46
CA LYS A 32 -5.45 -3.27 14.63
C LYS A 32 -4.12 -3.11 15.35
N ALA A 33 -3.36 -4.19 15.55
CA ALA A 33 -2.04 -4.15 16.18
C ALA A 33 -0.99 -3.43 15.34
N GLY A 34 -1.16 -3.35 14.00
CA GLY A 34 -0.29 -2.58 13.10
C GLY A 34 -0.27 -1.10 13.43
N HIS A 35 -1.41 -0.52 13.74
CA HIS A 35 -1.56 0.92 14.00
C HIS A 35 -0.85 1.40 15.29
N GLU A 36 -0.70 0.54 16.31
CA GLU A 36 0.00 0.92 17.55
C GLU A 36 1.46 1.33 17.34
N TRP A 37 2.12 0.79 16.30
CA TRP A 37 3.53 1.05 16.03
C TRP A 37 3.76 2.06 14.89
N GLU A 38 2.73 2.34 14.10
CA GLU A 38 2.81 3.26 12.95
C GLU A 38 3.37 4.61 13.34
N ASP A 39 2.73 5.29 14.29
CA ASP A 39 3.15 6.62 14.77
C ASP A 39 4.60 6.65 15.27
N ARG A 40 5.04 5.58 15.95
CA ARG A 40 6.41 5.48 16.47
C ARG A 40 7.43 5.29 15.35
N ILE A 41 7.10 4.48 14.35
CA ILE A 41 7.99 4.25 13.22
C ILE A 41 8.07 5.53 12.36
N VAL A 42 6.93 6.18 12.12
CA VAL A 42 6.87 7.47 11.41
C VAL A 42 7.72 8.52 12.12
N ALA A 43 7.59 8.69 13.43
CA ALA A 43 8.38 9.65 14.20
C ALA A 43 9.90 9.36 14.11
N GLU A 44 10.31 8.10 14.10
CA GLU A 44 11.72 7.72 13.93
C GLU A 44 12.23 8.03 12.51
N VAL A 45 11.40 7.85 11.48
CA VAL A 45 11.71 8.23 10.10
C VAL A 45 11.83 9.74 9.96
N GLU A 46 10.88 10.50 10.51
CA GLU A 46 10.93 11.98 10.55
C GLU A 46 12.26 12.48 11.14
N LYS A 47 12.63 11.92 12.30
CA LYS A 47 13.89 12.25 12.99
C LYS A 47 15.12 11.88 12.15
N ARG A 48 15.15 10.66 11.58
CA ARG A 48 16.30 10.12 10.83
C ARG A 48 16.61 10.95 9.59
N TYR A 49 15.58 11.40 8.90
CA TYR A 49 15.71 12.14 7.65
C TYR A 49 15.50 13.66 7.81
N ASN A 50 15.40 14.13 9.05
CA ASN A 50 15.17 15.54 9.37
C ASN A 50 13.95 16.13 8.64
N LEU A 51 12.86 15.38 8.63
CA LEU A 51 11.61 15.80 8.01
C LEU A 51 10.80 16.67 8.98
N PRO A 52 9.96 17.58 8.47
CA PRO A 52 8.94 18.22 9.28
C PRO A 52 7.93 17.17 9.76
N LYS A 53 7.16 17.50 10.80
CA LYS A 53 6.07 16.64 11.28
C LYS A 53 5.13 16.30 10.12
N THR A 54 4.93 15.01 9.88
CA THR A 54 4.01 14.51 8.86
C THR A 54 2.64 14.22 9.45
N LEU A 55 1.65 14.07 8.57
CA LEU A 55 0.28 13.70 8.95
C LEU A 55 -0.15 12.50 8.12
N PRO A 56 -0.90 11.55 8.71
CA PRO A 56 -1.56 10.52 7.93
C PRO A 56 -2.64 11.16 7.06
N LEU A 57 -2.73 10.75 5.80
CA LEU A 57 -3.66 11.32 4.84
C LEU A 57 -4.13 10.27 3.83
N ILE A 58 -5.32 10.47 3.29
CA ILE A 58 -5.80 9.73 2.12
C ILE A 58 -5.85 10.72 0.95
N GLY A 59 -5.11 10.39 -0.11
CA GLY A 59 -5.11 11.15 -1.36
C GLY A 59 -5.89 10.44 -2.46
N SER A 60 -6.24 11.17 -3.51
CA SER A 60 -6.88 10.60 -4.70
C SER A 60 -6.45 11.29 -5.99
N VAL A 61 -6.31 10.49 -7.05
CA VAL A 61 -6.20 10.95 -8.43
C VAL A 61 -7.23 10.20 -9.27
N GLY A 62 -8.23 10.91 -9.76
CA GLY A 62 -9.38 10.30 -10.42
C GLY A 62 -10.11 9.35 -9.48
N LYS A 63 -10.12 8.04 -9.81
CA LYS A 63 -10.74 6.99 -9.00
C LYS A 63 -9.72 6.17 -8.19
N VAL A 64 -8.44 6.51 -8.28
CA VAL A 64 -7.39 5.84 -7.52
C VAL A 64 -7.23 6.55 -6.18
N LEU A 65 -7.31 5.77 -5.10
CA LEU A 65 -7.10 6.23 -3.73
C LEU A 65 -5.80 5.63 -3.19
N ALA A 66 -5.07 6.40 -2.39
CA ALA A 66 -3.95 5.90 -1.61
C ALA A 66 -3.97 6.53 -0.22
N SER A 67 -3.69 5.71 0.80
CA SER A 67 -3.40 6.19 2.16
C SER A 67 -1.89 6.33 2.33
N PHE A 68 -1.48 7.31 3.10
CA PHE A 68 -0.09 7.56 3.50
C PHE A 68 -0.01 7.48 5.01
N ASP A 69 0.99 6.79 5.55
CA ASP A 69 1.24 6.78 7.01
C ASP A 69 1.81 8.13 7.45
N GLY A 70 2.45 8.85 6.54
CA GLY A 70 2.83 10.24 6.71
C GLY A 70 3.01 10.96 5.38
N ILE A 71 2.63 12.23 5.32
CA ILE A 71 2.94 13.14 4.23
C ILE A 71 3.42 14.47 4.79
N THR A 72 4.47 15.05 4.20
CA THR A 72 4.99 16.35 4.63
C THR A 72 4.03 17.49 4.27
N PRO A 73 3.99 18.61 5.03
CA PRO A 73 3.08 19.72 4.76
C PRO A 73 3.22 20.34 3.37
N ASP A 74 4.40 20.26 2.77
CA ASP A 74 4.68 20.72 1.40
C ASP A 74 4.37 19.67 0.32
N HIS A 75 3.89 18.49 0.72
CA HIS A 75 3.58 17.33 -0.12
C HIS A 75 4.76 16.81 -0.96
N GLN A 76 6.00 17.17 -0.61
CA GLN A 76 7.17 16.72 -1.37
C GLN A 76 7.64 15.31 -0.98
N SER A 77 7.23 14.84 0.20
CA SER A 77 7.65 13.55 0.73
C SER A 77 6.51 12.77 1.36
N ILE A 78 6.53 11.46 1.18
CA ILE A 78 5.61 10.53 1.87
C ILE A 78 6.38 9.52 2.69
N ILE A 79 5.73 8.98 3.70
CA ILE A 79 6.24 7.88 4.55
C ILE A 79 5.26 6.71 4.46
N GLU A 80 5.81 5.53 4.27
CA GLU A 80 5.11 4.24 4.38
C GLU A 80 5.89 3.33 5.32
N VAL A 81 5.21 2.76 6.30
CA VAL A 81 5.86 1.95 7.34
C VAL A 81 5.25 0.56 7.46
N LYS A 82 6.07 -0.39 7.92
CA LYS A 82 5.64 -1.76 8.19
C LYS A 82 6.18 -2.23 9.53
N ASN A 83 5.42 -3.05 10.22
CA ASN A 83 5.87 -3.74 11.42
C ASN A 83 6.09 -5.23 11.09
N SER A 84 7.24 -5.55 10.48
CA SER A 84 7.51 -6.87 9.91
C SER A 84 9.00 -7.21 9.92
N LYS A 85 9.38 -8.28 10.63
CA LYS A 85 10.76 -8.81 10.63
C LYS A 85 11.23 -9.18 9.22
N GLY A 86 10.36 -9.80 8.42
CA GLY A 86 10.71 -10.20 7.06
C GLY A 86 11.04 -9.01 6.15
N THR A 87 10.25 -7.94 6.25
CA THR A 87 10.48 -6.69 5.50
C THR A 87 11.73 -5.97 6.00
N TYR A 88 11.90 -5.85 7.32
CA TYR A 88 13.10 -5.30 7.94
C TYR A 88 14.37 -5.99 7.43
N ASN A 89 14.40 -7.32 7.45
CA ASN A 89 15.55 -8.09 6.96
C ASN A 89 15.83 -7.90 5.47
N LYS A 90 14.81 -7.74 4.64
CA LYS A 90 14.97 -7.46 3.20
C LYS A 90 15.59 -6.09 2.96
N ILE A 91 15.17 -5.08 3.73
CA ILE A 91 15.78 -3.74 3.66
C ILE A 91 17.26 -3.82 4.05
N LEU A 92 17.60 -4.45 5.18
CA LEU A 92 19.00 -4.55 5.64
C LEU A 92 19.91 -5.30 4.65
N LYS A 93 19.44 -6.42 4.11
CA LYS A 93 20.26 -7.28 3.25
C LYS A 93 20.42 -6.75 1.83
N GLY A 94 19.42 -6.10 1.30
CA GLY A 94 19.33 -5.76 -0.11
C GLY A 94 19.13 -4.27 -0.41
N ASN A 95 18.98 -3.43 0.60
CA ASN A 95 18.59 -2.02 0.45
C ASN A 95 17.39 -1.85 -0.50
N LYS A 96 16.41 -2.76 -0.39
CA LYS A 96 15.24 -2.84 -1.28
C LYS A 96 13.98 -3.13 -0.49
N ALA A 97 12.88 -2.49 -0.91
CA ALA A 97 11.55 -2.90 -0.48
C ALA A 97 11.15 -4.24 -1.14
N PRO A 98 10.37 -5.09 -0.46
CA PRO A 98 9.67 -6.19 -1.12
C PRO A 98 8.84 -5.69 -2.30
N GLN A 99 8.75 -6.48 -3.38
CA GLN A 99 8.14 -6.05 -4.64
C GLN A 99 6.70 -5.54 -4.48
N ASN A 100 5.90 -6.20 -3.65
CA ASN A 100 4.52 -5.79 -3.37
C ASN A 100 4.45 -4.39 -2.70
N TYR A 101 5.35 -4.11 -1.76
CA TYR A 101 5.41 -2.79 -1.11
C TYR A 101 6.05 -1.74 -2.01
N TYR A 102 7.02 -2.13 -2.85
CA TYR A 102 7.54 -1.21 -3.87
C TYR A 102 6.42 -0.72 -4.80
N ILE A 103 5.57 -1.64 -5.29
CA ILE A 103 4.41 -1.28 -6.11
C ILE A 103 3.45 -0.37 -5.32
N GLN A 104 3.16 -0.69 -4.06
CA GLN A 104 2.31 0.14 -3.20
C GLN A 104 2.85 1.57 -3.11
N VAL A 105 4.15 1.73 -2.82
CA VAL A 105 4.80 3.03 -2.70
C VAL A 105 4.79 3.79 -4.03
N GLN A 106 4.96 3.13 -5.17
CA GLN A 106 4.86 3.78 -6.48
C GLN A 106 3.45 4.30 -6.76
N VAL A 107 2.40 3.57 -6.35
CA VAL A 107 1.01 4.06 -6.42
C VAL A 107 0.80 5.26 -5.50
N GLN A 108 1.36 5.23 -4.30
CA GLN A 108 1.29 6.35 -3.36
C GLN A 108 2.01 7.60 -3.91
N LEU A 109 3.19 7.44 -4.51
CA LEU A 109 3.92 8.52 -5.18
C LEU A 109 3.13 9.08 -6.38
N PHE A 110 2.49 8.21 -7.16
CA PHE A 110 1.61 8.63 -8.26
C PHE A 110 0.42 9.47 -7.76
N VAL A 111 -0.22 9.06 -6.67
CA VAL A 111 -1.40 9.76 -6.11
C VAL A 111 -1.01 11.06 -5.41
N SER A 112 0.10 11.08 -4.67
CA SER A 112 0.54 12.27 -3.93
C SER A 112 1.24 13.31 -4.80
N GLY A 113 1.87 12.89 -5.90
CA GLY A 113 2.79 13.71 -6.67
C GLY A 113 4.11 14.02 -5.94
N ALA A 114 4.38 13.33 -4.82
CA ALA A 114 5.60 13.53 -4.05
C ALA A 114 6.84 13.11 -4.84
N LYS A 115 7.98 13.74 -4.51
CA LYS A 115 9.26 13.50 -5.18
C LYS A 115 10.04 12.34 -4.60
N ILE A 116 9.71 11.94 -3.37
CA ILE A 116 10.42 10.89 -2.64
C ILE A 116 9.48 10.21 -1.63
N ALA A 117 9.65 8.92 -1.47
CA ALA A 117 9.03 8.14 -0.39
C ALA A 117 10.12 7.60 0.55
N TYR A 118 9.84 7.65 1.84
CA TYR A 118 10.61 6.99 2.88
C TYR A 118 9.87 5.72 3.28
N PHE A 119 10.44 4.58 2.93
CA PHE A 119 9.89 3.27 3.27
C PHE A 119 10.66 2.68 4.44
N ALA A 120 9.98 2.35 5.52
CA ALA A 120 10.62 1.80 6.71
C ALA A 120 9.91 0.53 7.21
N SER A 121 10.68 -0.31 7.90
CA SER A 121 10.11 -1.46 8.61
C SER A 121 10.77 -1.65 9.95
N ARG A 122 9.93 -1.89 10.96
CA ARG A 122 10.37 -2.27 12.31
C ARG A 122 10.46 -3.78 12.41
N ASN A 123 11.52 -4.28 13.08
CA ASN A 123 11.57 -5.64 13.55
C ASN A 123 10.81 -5.76 14.88
N PRO A 124 9.68 -6.49 14.94
CA PRO A 124 8.88 -6.60 16.16
C PRO A 124 9.60 -7.31 17.32
N GLU A 125 10.67 -8.09 17.05
CA GLU A 125 11.37 -8.85 18.09
C GLU A 125 12.36 -7.99 18.90
N ASN A 126 13.06 -7.05 18.22
CA ASN A 126 14.09 -6.23 18.86
C ASN A 126 13.82 -4.73 18.82
N GLY A 127 12.78 -4.32 18.10
CA GLY A 127 12.40 -2.92 17.98
C GLY A 127 13.19 -2.08 16.99
N GLU A 128 14.23 -2.65 16.35
CA GLU A 128 15.06 -1.93 15.38
C GLU A 128 14.30 -1.57 14.11
N ILE A 129 14.65 -0.43 13.51
CA ILE A 129 14.02 0.12 12.31
C ILE A 129 15.06 0.24 11.19
N ALA A 130 14.78 -0.41 10.07
CA ALA A 130 15.48 -0.21 8.80
C ALA A 130 14.62 0.66 7.87
N SER A 131 15.27 1.51 7.09
CA SER A 131 14.58 2.40 6.16
C SER A 131 15.39 2.64 4.89
N ILE A 132 14.68 2.91 3.81
CA ILE A 132 15.24 3.27 2.49
C ILE A 132 14.43 4.41 1.89
N THR A 133 15.02 5.09 0.91
CA THR A 133 14.33 6.05 0.06
C THR A 133 13.91 5.39 -1.25
N ILE A 134 12.76 5.78 -1.78
CA ILE A 134 12.22 5.32 -3.05
C ILE A 134 11.80 6.54 -3.86
N GLU A 135 12.34 6.67 -5.06
CA GLU A 135 11.98 7.72 -6.01
C GLU A 135 10.87 7.24 -6.95
N PRO A 136 10.12 8.17 -7.59
CA PRO A 136 9.12 7.84 -8.60
C PRO A 136 9.70 7.08 -9.78
N ASP A 137 9.13 5.92 -10.08
CA ASP A 137 9.38 5.13 -11.28
C ASP A 137 8.34 5.50 -12.34
N LYS A 138 8.72 6.36 -13.27
CA LYS A 138 7.80 6.91 -14.30
C LYS A 138 7.20 5.82 -15.18
N GLU A 139 8.00 4.84 -15.59
CA GLU A 139 7.51 3.73 -16.43
C GLU A 139 6.46 2.90 -15.68
N MET A 140 6.72 2.57 -14.42
CA MET A 140 5.77 1.85 -13.57
C MET A 140 4.50 2.67 -13.34
N MET A 141 4.62 3.97 -13.12
CA MET A 141 3.47 4.86 -12.92
C MET A 141 2.57 4.94 -14.17
N GLU A 142 3.16 5.06 -15.36
CA GLU A 142 2.43 5.05 -16.64
C GLU A 142 1.71 3.73 -16.86
N ARG A 143 2.39 2.60 -16.63
CA ARG A 143 1.79 1.27 -16.71
C ARG A 143 0.65 1.08 -15.70
N PHE A 144 0.82 1.59 -14.48
CA PHE A 144 -0.22 1.56 -13.46
C PHE A 144 -1.44 2.39 -13.88
N ALA A 145 -1.23 3.62 -14.36
CA ALA A 145 -2.31 4.49 -14.82
C ALA A 145 -3.14 3.86 -15.94
N GLY A 146 -2.48 3.23 -16.94
CA GLY A 146 -3.15 2.47 -17.99
C GLY A 146 -3.98 1.32 -17.45
N LYS A 147 -3.42 0.49 -16.57
CA LYS A 147 -4.15 -0.63 -15.96
C LYS A 147 -5.30 -0.18 -15.07
N ALA A 148 -5.14 0.92 -14.33
CA ALA A 148 -6.22 1.49 -13.53
C ALA A 148 -7.37 1.97 -14.42
N TYR A 149 -7.06 2.63 -15.53
CA TYR A 149 -8.06 3.06 -16.51
C TYR A 149 -8.84 1.85 -17.06
N ASP A 150 -8.14 0.82 -17.55
CA ASP A 150 -8.75 -0.40 -18.09
C ASP A 150 -9.63 -1.12 -17.05
N PHE A 151 -9.15 -1.17 -15.79
CA PHE A 151 -9.93 -1.73 -14.68
C PHE A 151 -11.25 -0.98 -14.49
N PHE A 152 -11.20 0.35 -14.43
CA PHE A 152 -12.41 1.16 -14.19
C PHE A 152 -13.35 1.17 -15.40
N GLN A 153 -12.86 1.03 -16.64
CA GLN A 153 -13.74 0.83 -17.79
C GLN A 153 -14.48 -0.52 -17.67
N ALA A 154 -13.76 -1.61 -17.39
CA ALA A 154 -14.38 -2.91 -17.19
C ALA A 154 -15.32 -2.97 -15.96
N PHE A 155 -15.01 -2.20 -14.91
CA PHE A 155 -15.84 -2.14 -13.69
C PHE A 155 -17.19 -1.46 -13.93
N LYS A 156 -17.31 -0.52 -14.87
CA LYS A 156 -18.59 0.12 -15.20
C LYS A 156 -19.65 -0.88 -15.66
N ASP A 157 -19.22 -1.94 -16.35
CA ASP A 157 -20.08 -2.97 -16.93
C ASP A 157 -20.26 -4.17 -15.97
N PHE A 158 -19.60 -4.13 -14.80
CA PHE A 158 -19.67 -5.20 -13.82
C PHE A 158 -20.99 -5.17 -13.05
N THR A 159 -21.77 -6.23 -13.16
CA THR A 159 -22.99 -6.44 -12.37
C THR A 159 -22.78 -7.66 -11.47
N PRO A 160 -22.83 -7.48 -10.11
CA PRO A 160 -22.71 -8.61 -9.20
C PRO A 160 -23.88 -9.59 -9.38
N THR A 161 -23.58 -10.87 -9.61
CA THR A 161 -24.61 -11.92 -9.78
C THR A 161 -25.09 -12.49 -8.45
N LYS A 162 -24.32 -12.32 -7.37
CA LYS A 162 -24.65 -12.75 -6.00
C LYS A 162 -23.82 -11.99 -4.98
N TYR A 163 -24.31 -11.95 -3.73
CA TYR A 163 -23.52 -11.54 -2.59
C TYR A 163 -22.45 -12.57 -2.30
N TYR A 164 -21.21 -12.13 -2.16
CA TYR A 164 -20.07 -12.98 -1.82
C TYR A 164 -19.72 -12.75 -0.34
N ILE A 165 -19.91 -13.78 0.48
CA ILE A 165 -19.48 -13.80 1.87
C ILE A 165 -18.40 -14.88 1.96
N ASP A 166 -17.21 -14.52 2.45
CA ASP A 166 -16.16 -15.50 2.69
C ASP A 166 -16.57 -16.40 3.87
N GLU A 167 -16.58 -17.72 3.66
CA GLU A 167 -16.97 -18.68 4.70
C GLU A 167 -16.00 -18.66 5.91
N ASP A 168 -14.78 -18.14 5.71
CA ASP A 168 -13.79 -17.95 6.78
C ASP A 168 -14.07 -16.72 7.67
N ASP A 169 -15.04 -15.86 7.31
CA ASP A 169 -15.46 -14.69 8.09
C ASP A 169 -16.60 -15.00 9.08
N THR A 170 -16.97 -16.26 9.27
CA THR A 170 -17.93 -16.65 10.32
C THR A 170 -17.28 -16.59 11.69
N PHE A 171 -17.84 -15.75 12.53
CA PHE A 171 -17.52 -15.40 13.94
C PHE A 171 -17.12 -16.57 14.84
#